data_fedddf972360b48b76498fce3b21c3a5
#
_entry.id   fedddf972360b48b76498fce3b21c3a5
#
_cell.length_a   1.000
_cell.length_b   1.000
_cell.length_c   1.000
_cell.angle_alpha   90.00
_cell.angle_beta   90.00
_cell.angle_gamma   90.00
#
_symmetry.space_group_name_H-M   'P 1'
#
loop_
_entity.id
_entity.type
_entity.pdbx_description
1 polymer ?
#
loop_
_entity_poly.entity_id
_entity_poly.type
_entity_poly.pdbx_seq_one_letter_code
_entity_poly.pdbx_strand_id
1 'polypeptide(L)'
;LIVPDSYLTYPMSFNSEVFYEMFESHGAFDVVANFAAHKHVRSEKDSFSIKAMIKNNVLDAKRLLDYLKRNKPSHFFCVSTDKAANPVNVMGGSKKMMENVIMSYSKDLKITTARFANVAFSNGSLLYGYIERLLQRQPISCPSDVKRFFVSPEESGEICLLTCILGNSGDIYFPKLNENQLVNFKSITEDFFKYLDKDIKICKTEKEAKEIALNLSDNSLYPVYFFKTDTSGEKLYEEFYTSEDEVNFNLYESIGVVTNSLKPSFSEMELTIKEIETLFKRESYNKEDVIKIMHKILPNFNHIETGKTLDQKM
;
A
#
# COMPACT_ATOMS: atom_id res chain seq x y z
N LEU A 1 -25.59 -4.69 3.29
CA LEU A 1 -24.79 -5.82 2.79
C LEU A 1 -25.54 -7.11 3.18
N ILE A 2 -26.00 -7.86 2.20
CA ILE A 2 -26.54 -9.21 2.44
C ILE A 2 -25.31 -10.11 2.59
N VAL A 3 -25.08 -10.60 3.80
CA VAL A 3 -24.02 -11.59 4.06
C VAL A 3 -24.61 -12.96 3.70
N PRO A 4 -23.99 -13.74 2.77
CA PRO A 4 -24.45 -15.08 2.46
C PRO A 4 -24.39 -15.98 3.71
N ASP A 5 -25.31 -16.93 3.84
CA ASP A 5 -25.35 -17.90 4.94
C ASP A 5 -24.05 -18.73 5.04
N SER A 6 -23.30 -18.82 3.94
CA SER A 6 -21.99 -19.50 3.85
C SER A 6 -20.78 -18.61 4.18
N TYR A 7 -21.00 -17.36 4.63
CA TYR A 7 -19.89 -16.47 5.01
C TYR A 7 -19.35 -16.82 6.38
N LEU A 8 -18.06 -17.21 6.44
CA LEU A 8 -17.37 -17.56 7.67
C LEU A 8 -16.25 -16.54 7.97
N THR A 9 -16.17 -16.11 9.22
CA THR A 9 -15.11 -15.21 9.70
C THR A 9 -14.30 -15.87 10.82
N TYR A 10 -12.99 -15.68 10.76
CA TYR A 10 -12.06 -16.24 11.74
C TYR A 10 -11.17 -15.12 12.30
N PRO A 11 -11.35 -14.70 13.57
CA PRO A 11 -10.56 -13.66 14.21
C PRO A 11 -9.20 -14.19 14.64
N MET A 12 -8.31 -14.39 13.67
CA MET A 12 -6.98 -14.93 13.89
C MET A 12 -5.91 -14.14 13.15
N SER A 13 -4.68 -14.22 13.59
CA SER A 13 -3.55 -13.58 12.90
C SER A 13 -3.22 -14.33 11.61
N PHE A 14 -3.04 -13.58 10.54
CA PHE A 14 -2.54 -14.09 9.27
C PHE A 14 -1.21 -14.86 9.48
N ASN A 15 -1.11 -16.02 8.86
CA ASN A 15 0.04 -16.92 8.97
C ASN A 15 0.36 -17.47 10.40
N SER A 16 -0.58 -17.42 11.34
CA SER A 16 -0.47 -18.19 12.60
C SER A 16 -0.62 -19.70 12.34
N GLU A 17 -0.28 -20.51 13.31
CA GLU A 17 -0.52 -21.96 13.24
C GLU A 17 -2.01 -22.26 13.05
N VAL A 18 -2.87 -21.61 13.84
CA VAL A 18 -4.34 -21.74 13.76
C VAL A 18 -4.87 -21.33 12.38
N PHE A 19 -4.24 -20.37 11.71
CA PHE A 19 -4.60 -20.00 10.34
C PHE A 19 -4.42 -21.18 9.37
N TYR A 20 -3.34 -21.93 9.47
CA TYR A 20 -3.11 -23.10 8.62
C TYR A 20 -3.96 -24.28 9.01
N GLU A 21 -4.24 -24.50 10.29
CA GLU A 21 -5.19 -25.50 10.77
C GLU A 21 -6.60 -25.25 10.19
N MET A 22 -7.03 -23.98 10.14
CA MET A 22 -8.29 -23.59 9.49
C MET A 22 -8.28 -23.95 8.00
N PHE A 23 -7.20 -23.62 7.27
CA PHE A 23 -7.08 -24.00 5.86
C PHE A 23 -7.17 -25.50 5.65
N GLU A 24 -6.50 -26.29 6.48
CA GLU A 24 -6.52 -27.77 6.41
C GLU A 24 -7.92 -28.32 6.71
N SER A 25 -8.65 -27.71 7.63
CA SER A 25 -10.01 -28.14 8.00
C SER A 25 -11.04 -27.91 6.89
N HIS A 26 -10.85 -26.89 6.07
CA HIS A 26 -11.75 -26.56 4.93
C HIS A 26 -11.35 -27.25 3.62
N GLY A 27 -10.12 -27.76 3.51
CA GLY A 27 -9.58 -28.33 2.27
C GLY A 27 -9.10 -27.26 1.28
N ALA A 28 -9.13 -27.58 -0.02
CA ALA A 28 -8.66 -26.67 -1.06
C ALA A 28 -9.70 -25.57 -1.34
N PHE A 29 -9.23 -24.33 -1.48
CA PHE A 29 -10.03 -23.20 -1.92
C PHE A 29 -9.86 -23.00 -3.43
N ASP A 30 -10.91 -22.60 -4.14
CA ASP A 30 -10.82 -22.26 -5.57
C ASP A 30 -10.03 -20.97 -5.79
N VAL A 31 -10.27 -19.96 -4.97
CA VAL A 31 -9.58 -18.66 -5.03
C VAL A 31 -9.06 -18.31 -3.65
N VAL A 32 -7.79 -17.90 -3.61
CA VAL A 32 -7.17 -17.34 -2.41
C VAL A 32 -6.74 -15.91 -2.71
N ALA A 33 -7.28 -14.95 -1.97
CA ALA A 33 -6.96 -13.54 -2.11
C ALA A 33 -6.28 -13.00 -0.86
N ASN A 34 -5.02 -12.56 -0.98
CA ASN A 34 -4.25 -11.98 0.12
C ASN A 34 -4.33 -10.45 0.09
N PHE A 35 -5.05 -9.89 1.06
CA PHE A 35 -5.14 -8.44 1.30
C PHE A 35 -4.33 -7.99 2.53
N ALA A 36 -3.68 -8.91 3.23
CA ALA A 36 -2.88 -8.58 4.40
C ALA A 36 -1.64 -7.78 3.98
N ALA A 37 -1.50 -6.56 4.48
CA ALA A 37 -0.37 -5.69 4.18
C ALA A 37 -0.12 -4.65 5.27
N HIS A 38 1.16 -4.36 5.54
CA HIS A 38 1.58 -3.12 6.18
C HIS A 38 1.77 -2.07 5.09
N LYS A 39 0.87 -1.08 5.02
CA LYS A 39 0.77 -0.12 3.90
C LYS A 39 1.21 1.31 4.20
N HIS A 40 1.59 1.61 5.43
CA HIS A 40 1.87 3.00 5.84
C HIS A 40 3.35 3.34 5.65
N VAL A 41 3.66 4.35 4.83
CA VAL A 41 5.02 4.88 4.62
C VAL A 41 5.64 5.34 5.95
N ARG A 42 4.84 5.99 6.82
CA ARG A 42 5.28 6.43 8.16
C ARG A 42 5.82 5.30 9.05
N SER A 43 5.57 4.04 8.73
CA SER A 43 6.06 2.90 9.51
C SER A 43 7.54 2.59 9.28
N GLU A 44 8.24 3.29 8.38
CA GLU A 44 9.69 3.09 8.21
C GLU A 44 10.58 3.89 9.16
N LYS A 45 10.05 4.28 10.32
CA LYS A 45 10.72 5.11 11.31
C LYS A 45 11.78 4.39 12.17
N ASP A 46 11.61 3.08 12.34
CA ASP A 46 12.49 2.26 13.18
C ASP A 46 12.65 0.83 12.62
N SER A 47 13.71 0.13 13.08
CA SER A 47 14.04 -1.22 12.60
C SER A 47 12.98 -2.28 12.93
N PHE A 48 12.24 -2.14 14.02
CA PHE A 48 11.18 -3.10 14.41
C PHE A 48 9.96 -2.97 13.52
N SER A 49 9.54 -1.74 13.24
CA SER A 49 8.43 -1.44 12.31
C SER A 49 8.76 -1.90 10.88
N ILE A 50 10.00 -1.68 10.43
CA ILE A 50 10.50 -2.17 9.15
C ILE A 50 10.51 -3.71 9.10
N LYS A 51 11.01 -4.36 10.16
CA LYS A 51 10.98 -5.84 10.27
C LYS A 51 9.56 -6.38 10.19
N ALA A 52 8.63 -5.80 10.95
CA ALA A 52 7.22 -6.19 10.92
C ALA A 52 6.62 -6.03 9.53
N MET A 53 6.93 -4.93 8.83
CA MET A 53 6.49 -4.68 7.47
C MET A 53 7.02 -5.71 6.47
N ILE A 54 8.31 -5.97 6.46
CA ILE A 54 8.92 -6.96 5.55
C ILE A 54 8.46 -8.37 5.91
N LYS A 55 8.35 -8.69 7.21
CA LYS A 55 7.81 -9.97 7.63
C LYS A 55 6.41 -10.19 7.05
N ASN A 56 5.48 -9.26 7.28
CA ASN A 56 4.11 -9.40 6.82
C ASN A 56 3.99 -9.36 5.29
N ASN A 57 4.62 -8.37 4.64
CA ASN A 57 4.44 -8.17 3.20
C ASN A 57 5.19 -9.20 2.35
N VAL A 58 6.36 -9.69 2.80
CA VAL A 58 7.26 -10.53 1.99
C VAL A 58 7.35 -11.95 2.53
N LEU A 59 7.78 -12.12 3.80
CA LEU A 59 8.04 -13.45 4.34
C LEU A 59 6.77 -14.26 4.56
N ASP A 60 5.72 -13.62 5.07
CA ASP A 60 4.43 -14.27 5.30
C ASP A 60 3.68 -14.54 3.99
N ALA A 61 3.84 -13.67 2.97
CA ALA A 61 3.32 -13.96 1.63
C ALA A 61 4.00 -15.18 1.01
N LYS A 62 5.33 -15.29 1.16
CA LYS A 62 6.08 -16.49 0.72
C LYS A 62 5.61 -17.74 1.44
N ARG A 63 5.50 -17.68 2.78
CA ARG A 63 5.05 -18.83 3.58
C ARG A 63 3.67 -19.33 3.15
N LEU A 64 2.76 -18.39 2.86
CA LEU A 64 1.44 -18.74 2.31
C LEU A 64 1.57 -19.45 0.96
N LEU A 65 2.39 -18.93 0.05
CA LEU A 65 2.60 -19.54 -1.27
C LEU A 65 3.26 -20.92 -1.19
N ASP A 66 4.21 -21.14 -0.27
CA ASP A 66 4.79 -22.47 0.00
C ASP A 66 3.73 -23.48 0.43
N TYR A 67 2.77 -23.04 1.27
CA TYR A 67 1.63 -23.86 1.66
C TYR A 67 0.70 -24.12 0.47
N LEU A 68 0.30 -23.08 -0.26
CA LEU A 68 -0.59 -23.16 -1.42
C LEU A 68 -0.01 -23.98 -2.59
N LYS A 69 1.31 -24.08 -2.69
CA LYS A 69 1.96 -24.94 -3.69
C LYS A 69 1.59 -26.42 -3.52
N ARG A 70 1.27 -26.84 -2.29
CA ARG A 70 0.80 -28.20 -1.95
C ARG A 70 -0.71 -28.36 -2.08
N ASN A 71 -1.46 -27.28 -1.78
CA ASN A 71 -2.92 -27.21 -1.82
C ASN A 71 -3.34 -26.13 -2.83
N LYS A 72 -3.14 -26.41 -4.12
CA LYS A 72 -3.22 -25.40 -5.20
C LYS A 72 -4.65 -24.86 -5.37
N PRO A 73 -4.88 -23.57 -5.16
CA PRO A 73 -6.10 -22.92 -5.62
C PRO A 73 -6.10 -22.80 -7.15
N SER A 74 -7.26 -22.64 -7.74
CA SER A 74 -7.40 -22.32 -9.16
C SER A 74 -6.81 -20.95 -9.47
N HIS A 75 -6.81 -20.01 -8.50
CA HIS A 75 -6.24 -18.69 -8.63
C HIS A 75 -5.77 -18.12 -7.28
N PHE A 76 -4.58 -17.53 -7.28
CA PHE A 76 -4.07 -16.72 -6.17
C PHE A 76 -3.97 -15.26 -6.58
N PHE A 77 -4.59 -14.39 -5.80
CA PHE A 77 -4.49 -12.93 -5.96
C PHE A 77 -3.78 -12.32 -4.74
N CYS A 78 -2.96 -11.29 -4.96
CA CYS A 78 -2.38 -10.51 -3.87
C CYS A 78 -2.43 -9.02 -4.21
N VAL A 79 -2.88 -8.18 -3.27
CA VAL A 79 -2.97 -6.75 -3.48
C VAL A 79 -1.59 -6.08 -3.48
N SER A 80 -1.34 -5.16 -4.43
CA SER A 80 -0.15 -4.31 -4.49
C SER A 80 -0.52 -2.82 -4.49
N THR A 81 0.38 -1.96 -4.89
CA THR A 81 0.25 -0.50 -4.83
C THR A 81 1.04 0.15 -5.98
N ASP A 82 0.63 1.35 -6.40
CA ASP A 82 1.38 2.24 -7.27
C ASP A 82 2.84 2.46 -6.81
N LYS A 83 3.06 2.51 -5.49
CA LYS A 83 4.39 2.72 -4.89
C LYS A 83 5.38 1.57 -5.12
N ALA A 84 4.89 0.42 -5.61
CA ALA A 84 5.73 -0.72 -5.98
C ALA A 84 6.37 -0.59 -7.37
N ALA A 85 5.87 0.27 -8.26
CA ALA A 85 6.43 0.44 -9.60
C ALA A 85 7.85 1.03 -9.55
N ASN A 86 8.00 2.20 -8.97
CA ASN A 86 9.29 2.89 -8.76
C ASN A 86 9.45 3.24 -7.27
N PRO A 87 9.85 2.30 -6.40
CA PRO A 87 9.83 2.51 -4.96
C PRO A 87 10.91 3.49 -4.50
N VAL A 88 10.50 4.45 -3.66
CA VAL A 88 11.37 5.45 -3.04
C VAL A 88 11.37 5.39 -1.51
N ASN A 89 10.67 4.43 -0.94
CA ASN A 89 10.56 4.18 0.49
C ASN A 89 10.51 2.68 0.77
N VAL A 90 10.77 2.31 2.02
CA VAL A 90 10.80 0.89 2.44
C VAL A 90 9.45 0.20 2.21
N MET A 91 8.33 0.92 2.42
CA MET A 91 7.01 0.35 2.21
C MET A 91 6.79 -0.02 0.72
N GLY A 92 7.04 0.90 -0.21
CA GLY A 92 6.99 0.63 -1.64
C GLY A 92 7.93 -0.49 -2.06
N GLY A 93 9.18 -0.46 -1.56
CA GLY A 93 10.17 -1.51 -1.78
C GLY A 93 9.72 -2.88 -1.25
N SER A 94 9.12 -2.94 -0.06
CA SER A 94 8.57 -4.19 0.49
C SER A 94 7.44 -4.77 -0.37
N LYS A 95 6.60 -3.91 -0.96
CA LYS A 95 5.54 -4.33 -1.88
C LYS A 95 6.11 -4.79 -3.23
N LYS A 96 7.16 -4.15 -3.75
CA LYS A 96 7.86 -4.63 -4.94
C LYS A 96 8.54 -5.98 -4.69
N MET A 97 9.16 -6.16 -3.53
CA MET A 97 9.70 -7.47 -3.15
C MET A 97 8.60 -8.54 -3.03
N MET A 98 7.45 -8.19 -2.48
CA MET A 98 6.27 -9.07 -2.46
C MET A 98 5.85 -9.45 -3.90
N GLU A 99 5.73 -8.48 -4.82
CA GLU A 99 5.43 -8.76 -6.24
C GLU A 99 6.45 -9.76 -6.82
N ASN A 100 7.74 -9.53 -6.60
CA ASN A 100 8.80 -10.43 -7.08
C ASN A 100 8.67 -11.84 -6.48
N VAL A 101 8.36 -11.94 -5.19
CA VAL A 101 8.12 -13.24 -4.52
C VAL A 101 6.92 -13.94 -5.15
N ILE A 102 5.75 -13.31 -5.20
CA ILE A 102 4.54 -13.98 -5.72
C ILE A 102 4.72 -14.38 -7.19
N MET A 103 5.33 -13.53 -8.01
CA MET A 103 5.58 -13.80 -9.44
C MET A 103 6.56 -14.95 -9.66
N SER A 104 7.51 -15.21 -8.74
CA SER A 104 8.42 -16.35 -8.84
C SER A 104 7.69 -17.71 -8.75
N TYR A 105 6.46 -17.74 -8.21
CA TYR A 105 5.59 -18.92 -8.16
C TYR A 105 4.66 -19.06 -9.37
N SER A 106 4.66 -18.10 -10.29
CA SER A 106 3.69 -18.06 -11.42
C SER A 106 3.75 -19.24 -12.39
N LYS A 107 4.82 -20.06 -12.34
CA LYS A 107 4.93 -21.31 -13.07
C LYS A 107 4.16 -22.46 -12.40
N ASP A 108 4.00 -22.41 -11.09
CA ASP A 108 3.35 -23.45 -10.30
C ASP A 108 1.90 -23.15 -9.96
N LEU A 109 1.58 -21.84 -9.82
CA LEU A 109 0.28 -21.31 -9.44
C LEU A 109 -0.19 -20.24 -10.42
N LYS A 110 -1.50 -20.17 -10.71
CA LYS A 110 -2.05 -19.01 -11.42
C LYS A 110 -2.07 -17.84 -10.46
N ILE A 111 -1.28 -16.80 -10.74
CA ILE A 111 -1.06 -15.65 -9.84
C ILE A 111 -1.30 -14.35 -10.57
N THR A 112 -2.07 -13.47 -9.95
CA THR A 112 -2.24 -12.08 -10.40
C THR A 112 -2.09 -11.11 -9.24
N THR A 113 -1.82 -9.84 -9.55
CA THR A 113 -1.81 -8.74 -8.58
C THR A 113 -2.39 -7.48 -9.19
N ALA A 114 -2.78 -6.54 -8.34
CA ALA A 114 -3.24 -5.23 -8.78
C ALA A 114 -2.53 -4.12 -8.01
N ARG A 115 -2.09 -3.08 -8.72
CA ARG A 115 -1.52 -1.84 -8.18
C ARG A 115 -2.61 -0.79 -8.11
N PHE A 116 -2.93 -0.35 -6.90
CA PHE A 116 -3.94 0.68 -6.70
C PHE A 116 -3.33 2.05 -6.55
N ALA A 117 -4.10 3.06 -6.94
CA ALA A 117 -3.99 4.43 -6.48
C ALA A 117 -4.36 4.54 -4.99
N ASN A 118 -4.40 5.75 -4.45
CA ASN A 118 -4.91 5.95 -3.10
C ASN A 118 -6.41 5.64 -3.06
N VAL A 119 -6.80 4.69 -2.23
CA VAL A 119 -8.21 4.41 -1.98
C VAL A 119 -8.75 5.48 -1.04
N ALA A 120 -9.71 6.27 -1.52
CA ALA A 120 -10.29 7.38 -0.76
C ALA A 120 -10.92 6.87 0.54
N PHE A 121 -10.73 7.62 1.63
CA PHE A 121 -11.25 7.30 2.97
C PHE A 121 -10.87 5.92 3.52
N SER A 122 -9.88 5.25 2.93
CA SER A 122 -9.37 4.01 3.51
C SER A 122 -8.70 4.26 4.86
N ASN A 123 -8.73 3.26 5.74
CA ASN A 123 -8.14 3.36 7.08
C ASN A 123 -6.68 3.86 7.02
N GLY A 124 -6.37 4.90 7.80
CA GLY A 124 -5.07 5.56 7.85
C GLY A 124 -4.72 6.41 6.63
N SER A 125 -5.66 6.66 5.70
CA SER A 125 -5.50 7.63 4.62
C SER A 125 -5.60 9.07 5.13
N LEU A 126 -5.11 10.04 4.34
CA LEU A 126 -5.19 11.46 4.67
C LEU A 126 -6.64 11.91 4.93
N LEU A 127 -7.56 11.55 4.04
CA LEU A 127 -8.97 11.94 4.14
C LEU A 127 -9.68 11.29 5.34
N TYR A 128 -9.37 10.04 5.64
CA TYR A 128 -9.86 9.40 6.85
C TYR A 128 -9.33 10.11 8.11
N GLY A 129 -8.05 10.47 8.10
CA GLY A 129 -7.45 11.25 9.17
C GLY A 129 -8.11 12.63 9.37
N TYR A 130 -8.65 13.25 8.31
CA TYR A 130 -9.43 14.49 8.45
C TYR A 130 -10.70 14.28 9.24
N ILE A 131 -11.44 13.19 8.97
CA ILE A 131 -12.64 12.85 9.71
C ILE A 131 -12.32 12.65 11.21
N GLU A 132 -11.28 11.85 11.50
CA GLU A 132 -10.87 11.61 12.89
C GLU A 132 -10.47 12.91 13.62
N ARG A 133 -9.69 13.77 12.94
CA ARG A 133 -9.28 15.07 13.50
C ARG A 133 -10.46 16.00 13.74
N LEU A 134 -11.43 16.04 12.82
CA LEU A 134 -12.67 16.81 13.01
C LEU A 134 -13.43 16.34 14.24
N LEU A 135 -13.62 15.03 14.40
CA LEU A 135 -14.31 14.45 15.56
C LEU A 135 -13.60 14.75 16.88
N GLN A 136 -12.27 14.85 16.85
CA GLN A 136 -11.43 15.15 18.01
C GLN A 136 -11.15 16.66 18.18
N ARG A 137 -11.71 17.53 17.33
CA ARG A 137 -11.44 18.97 17.27
C ARG A 137 -9.95 19.31 17.15
N GLN A 138 -9.21 18.50 16.42
CA GLN A 138 -7.79 18.71 16.15
C GLN A 138 -7.58 19.48 14.84
N PRO A 139 -6.53 20.29 14.70
CA PRO A 139 -6.28 21.05 13.48
C PRO A 139 -5.89 20.11 12.34
N ILE A 140 -6.15 20.53 11.09
CA ILE A 140 -5.74 19.81 9.89
C ILE A 140 -4.35 20.29 9.45
N SER A 141 -3.51 19.33 9.06
CA SER A 141 -2.23 19.57 8.40
C SER A 141 -2.22 18.85 7.05
N CYS A 142 -1.85 19.58 6.00
CA CYS A 142 -1.96 19.10 4.62
C CYS A 142 -0.74 19.53 3.78
N PRO A 143 -0.07 18.60 3.06
CA PRO A 143 0.95 18.98 2.08
C PRO A 143 0.28 19.66 0.88
N SER A 144 0.82 20.82 0.48
CA SER A 144 0.23 21.67 -0.57
C SER A 144 0.75 21.38 -1.97
N ASP A 145 1.81 20.63 -2.10
CA ASP A 145 2.55 20.35 -3.34
C ASP A 145 2.45 18.90 -3.82
N VAL A 146 1.79 18.04 -3.06
CA VAL A 146 1.60 16.62 -3.39
C VAL A 146 0.33 16.44 -4.21
N LYS A 147 0.44 15.66 -5.29
CA LYS A 147 -0.69 15.23 -6.12
C LYS A 147 -0.83 13.72 -6.07
N ARG A 148 -2.05 13.22 -6.05
CA ARG A 148 -2.35 11.78 -6.06
C ARG A 148 -3.53 11.46 -6.94
N PHE A 149 -3.50 10.26 -7.49
CA PHE A 149 -4.69 9.62 -8.01
C PHE A 149 -5.50 9.01 -6.87
N PHE A 150 -6.81 9.01 -7.02
CA PHE A 150 -7.73 8.37 -6.10
C PHE A 150 -8.66 7.43 -6.83
N VAL A 151 -9.01 6.35 -6.16
CA VAL A 151 -10.09 5.44 -6.54
C VAL A 151 -11.04 5.31 -5.35
N SER A 152 -12.31 5.02 -5.63
CA SER A 152 -13.27 4.71 -4.56
C SER A 152 -13.01 3.31 -3.98
N PRO A 153 -13.53 2.98 -2.79
CA PRO A 153 -13.51 1.63 -2.26
C PRO A 153 -14.18 0.62 -3.21
N GLU A 154 -15.27 1.01 -3.85
CA GLU A 154 -16.01 0.22 -4.84
C GLU A 154 -15.14 -0.10 -6.06
N GLU A 155 -14.57 0.91 -6.71
CA GLU A 155 -13.66 0.74 -7.85
C GLU A 155 -12.46 -0.16 -7.50
N SER A 156 -11.90 0.01 -6.30
CA SER A 156 -10.79 -0.84 -5.86
C SER A 156 -11.23 -2.31 -5.70
N GLY A 157 -12.44 -2.56 -5.19
CA GLY A 157 -13.03 -3.89 -5.07
C GLY A 157 -13.31 -4.52 -6.43
N GLU A 158 -13.84 -3.75 -7.37
CA GLU A 158 -14.11 -4.19 -8.75
C GLU A 158 -12.81 -4.59 -9.48
N ILE A 159 -11.74 -3.79 -9.35
CA ILE A 159 -10.43 -4.13 -9.92
C ILE A 159 -9.90 -5.44 -9.35
N CYS A 160 -10.02 -5.66 -8.02
CA CYS A 160 -9.63 -6.93 -7.40
C CYS A 160 -10.41 -8.11 -7.97
N LEU A 161 -11.74 -7.98 -8.07
CA LEU A 161 -12.63 -9.02 -8.57
C LEU A 161 -12.33 -9.36 -10.03
N LEU A 162 -12.20 -8.33 -10.88
CA LEU A 162 -11.85 -8.50 -12.29
C LEU A 162 -10.48 -9.17 -12.45
N THR A 163 -9.50 -8.78 -11.65
CA THR A 163 -8.16 -9.38 -11.65
C THR A 163 -8.21 -10.86 -11.25
N CYS A 164 -9.03 -11.21 -10.25
CA CYS A 164 -9.21 -12.61 -9.82
C CYS A 164 -9.91 -13.47 -10.87
N ILE A 165 -10.85 -12.92 -11.65
CA ILE A 165 -11.65 -13.68 -12.60
C ILE A 165 -10.95 -13.75 -13.96
N LEU A 166 -10.50 -12.61 -14.49
CA LEU A 166 -10.07 -12.47 -15.88
C LEU A 166 -8.55 -12.53 -16.05
N GLY A 167 -7.76 -12.33 -14.99
CA GLY A 167 -6.32 -12.20 -15.08
C GLY A 167 -5.60 -13.48 -15.52
N ASN A 168 -4.60 -13.34 -16.38
CA ASN A 168 -3.67 -14.41 -16.71
C ASN A 168 -2.53 -14.46 -15.69
N SER A 169 -1.93 -15.63 -15.53
CA SER A 169 -0.83 -15.79 -14.57
C SER A 169 0.34 -14.88 -14.89
N GLY A 170 0.69 -14.03 -13.94
CA GLY A 170 1.78 -13.05 -14.05
C GLY A 170 1.34 -11.64 -14.43
N ASP A 171 0.05 -11.41 -14.66
CA ASP A 171 -0.49 -10.08 -14.95
C ASP A 171 -0.52 -9.19 -13.71
N ILE A 172 -0.23 -7.89 -13.91
CA ILE A 172 -0.40 -6.84 -12.91
C ILE A 172 -1.42 -5.82 -13.43
N TYR A 173 -2.54 -5.73 -12.76
CA TYR A 173 -3.64 -4.83 -13.13
C TYR A 173 -3.48 -3.47 -12.44
N PHE A 174 -3.93 -2.41 -13.10
CA PHE A 174 -3.95 -1.06 -12.51
C PHE A 174 -5.03 -0.19 -13.17
N PRO A 175 -5.60 0.81 -12.48
CA PRO A 175 -6.58 1.71 -13.05
C PRO A 175 -5.92 2.61 -14.11
N LYS A 176 -6.58 2.78 -15.28
CA LYS A 176 -6.19 3.77 -16.29
C LYS A 176 -6.64 5.15 -15.85
N LEU A 177 -5.75 5.88 -15.22
CA LEU A 177 -6.02 7.25 -14.77
C LEU A 177 -5.20 8.24 -15.60
N ASN A 178 -5.85 9.31 -16.03
CA ASN A 178 -5.25 10.36 -16.83
C ASN A 178 -4.68 11.47 -15.93
N GLU A 179 -3.73 12.23 -16.39
CA GLU A 179 -3.12 13.35 -15.64
C GLU A 179 -4.16 14.36 -15.11
N ASN A 180 -5.27 14.55 -15.84
CA ASN A 180 -6.39 15.41 -15.41
C ASN A 180 -7.10 14.91 -14.14
N GLN A 181 -6.92 13.65 -13.78
CA GLN A 181 -7.47 13.02 -12.57
C GLN A 181 -6.49 13.08 -11.38
N LEU A 182 -5.29 13.64 -11.59
CA LEU A 182 -4.36 13.95 -10.52
C LEU A 182 -4.89 15.11 -9.69
N VAL A 183 -5.22 14.83 -8.43
CA VAL A 183 -5.79 15.81 -7.52
C VAL A 183 -4.73 16.26 -6.51
N ASN A 184 -4.62 17.58 -6.32
CA ASN A 184 -3.74 18.17 -5.32
C ASN A 184 -4.39 18.08 -3.94
N PHE A 185 -3.63 17.71 -2.91
CA PHE A 185 -4.17 17.57 -1.55
C PHE A 185 -4.73 18.87 -0.99
N LYS A 186 -4.16 20.02 -1.34
CA LYS A 186 -4.72 21.32 -0.93
C LYS A 186 -6.14 21.50 -1.47
N SER A 187 -6.35 21.24 -2.77
CA SER A 187 -7.68 21.34 -3.38
C SER A 187 -8.68 20.39 -2.73
N ILE A 188 -8.27 19.12 -2.49
CA ILE A 188 -9.12 18.15 -1.78
C ILE A 188 -9.49 18.65 -0.39
N THR A 189 -8.56 19.28 0.33
CA THR A 189 -8.83 19.81 1.67
C THR A 189 -9.86 20.94 1.60
N GLU A 190 -9.72 21.86 0.64
CA GLU A 190 -10.65 22.96 0.42
C GLU A 190 -12.05 22.43 0.05
N ASP A 191 -12.14 21.46 -0.87
CA ASP A 191 -13.39 20.82 -1.28
C ASP A 191 -14.05 20.05 -0.13
N PHE A 192 -13.25 19.36 0.69
CA PHE A 192 -13.73 18.62 1.86
C PHE A 192 -14.42 19.53 2.87
N PHE A 193 -13.83 20.69 3.19
CA PHE A 193 -14.45 21.66 4.09
C PHE A 193 -15.67 22.36 3.48
N LYS A 194 -15.61 22.67 2.18
CA LYS A 194 -16.75 23.17 1.44
C LYS A 194 -17.95 22.21 1.45
N TYR A 195 -17.68 20.90 1.28
CA TYR A 195 -18.73 19.87 1.37
C TYR A 195 -19.39 19.82 2.77
N LEU A 196 -18.62 20.09 3.82
CA LEU A 196 -19.11 20.15 5.20
C LEU A 196 -19.77 21.49 5.58
N ASP A 197 -19.88 22.42 4.63
CA ASP A 197 -20.35 23.79 4.88
C ASP A 197 -19.59 24.50 6.02
N LYS A 198 -18.25 24.32 6.02
CA LYS A 198 -17.33 24.88 7.01
C LYS A 198 -16.26 25.73 6.34
N ASP A 199 -16.09 26.95 6.85
CA ASP A 199 -14.99 27.80 6.44
C ASP A 199 -13.69 27.42 7.14
N ILE A 200 -12.56 27.61 6.45
CA ILE A 200 -11.23 27.31 6.98
C ILE A 200 -10.46 28.58 7.34
N LYS A 201 -9.67 28.49 8.41
CA LYS A 201 -8.61 29.43 8.77
C LYS A 201 -7.28 28.87 8.32
N ILE A 202 -6.69 29.44 7.25
CA ILE A 202 -5.33 29.07 6.84
C ILE A 202 -4.34 29.63 7.85
N CYS A 203 -3.63 28.73 8.53
CA CYS A 203 -2.64 29.04 9.54
C CYS A 203 -1.23 29.10 8.90
N LYS A 204 -0.40 30.03 9.38
CA LYS A 204 0.98 30.20 8.90
C LYS A 204 1.94 29.16 9.44
N THR A 205 1.63 28.64 10.64
CA THR A 205 2.46 27.63 11.33
C THR A 205 1.59 26.56 11.96
N GLU A 206 2.20 25.39 12.18
CA GLU A 206 1.58 24.30 12.93
C GLU A 206 1.18 24.71 14.35
N LYS A 207 2.03 25.53 15.02
CA LYS A 207 1.77 26.04 16.35
C LYS A 207 0.51 26.90 16.39
N GLU A 208 0.37 27.83 15.45
CA GLU A 208 -0.83 28.66 15.31
C GLU A 208 -2.10 27.79 15.15
N ALA A 209 -2.02 26.76 14.30
CA ALA A 209 -3.16 25.87 14.09
C ALA A 209 -3.57 25.12 15.37
N LYS A 210 -2.59 24.63 16.14
CA LYS A 210 -2.82 23.98 17.44
C LYS A 210 -3.42 24.93 18.48
N GLU A 211 -2.90 26.15 18.56
CA GLU A 211 -3.41 27.18 19.50
C GLU A 211 -4.87 27.55 19.20
N ILE A 212 -5.24 27.70 17.91
CA ILE A 212 -6.62 27.97 17.52
C ILE A 212 -7.53 26.78 17.86
N ALA A 213 -7.05 25.55 17.61
CA ALA A 213 -7.82 24.34 17.87
C ALA A 213 -8.19 24.16 19.36
N LEU A 214 -7.38 24.65 20.31
CA LEU A 214 -7.69 24.59 21.74
C LEU A 214 -8.98 25.33 22.12
N ASN A 215 -9.34 26.35 21.35
CA ASN A 215 -10.53 27.18 21.60
C ASN A 215 -11.59 27.06 20.48
N LEU A 216 -11.59 25.96 19.75
CA LEU A 216 -12.46 25.74 18.61
C LEU A 216 -13.91 25.59 19.06
N SER A 217 -14.79 26.48 18.55
CA SER A 217 -16.25 26.41 18.70
C SER A 217 -16.90 25.99 17.38
N ASP A 218 -18.17 25.60 17.41
CA ASP A 218 -18.88 25.11 16.22
C ASP A 218 -19.00 26.15 15.10
N ASN A 219 -19.00 27.47 15.49
CA ASN A 219 -19.06 28.60 14.57
C ASN A 219 -17.67 29.17 14.21
N SER A 220 -16.58 28.56 14.65
CA SER A 220 -15.23 29.04 14.35
C SER A 220 -14.79 28.60 12.97
N LEU A 221 -13.95 29.41 12.32
CA LEU A 221 -13.19 28.97 11.16
C LEU A 221 -12.28 27.82 11.56
N TYR A 222 -12.28 26.72 10.78
CA TYR A 222 -11.52 25.53 11.13
C TYR A 222 -10.03 25.70 10.81
N PRO A 223 -9.10 25.47 11.76
CA PRO A 223 -7.66 25.71 11.55
C PRO A 223 -7.05 24.66 10.63
N VAL A 224 -6.47 25.13 9.52
CA VAL A 224 -5.77 24.32 8.53
C VAL A 224 -4.37 24.88 8.30
N TYR A 225 -3.35 24.05 8.42
CA TYR A 225 -1.97 24.37 8.11
C TYR A 225 -1.53 23.67 6.83
N PHE A 226 -1.24 24.44 5.78
CA PHE A 226 -0.65 23.94 4.55
C PHE A 226 0.88 24.06 4.60
N PHE A 227 1.57 22.96 4.30
CA PHE A 227 3.04 22.93 4.25
C PHE A 227 3.53 22.35 2.93
N LYS A 228 4.79 22.58 2.59
CA LYS A 228 5.45 21.85 1.49
C LYS A 228 6.03 20.56 2.01
N THR A 229 5.95 19.50 1.19
CA THR A 229 6.48 18.19 1.59
C THR A 229 7.99 18.24 1.77
N ASP A 230 8.45 17.75 2.91
CA ASP A 230 9.86 17.68 3.30
C ASP A 230 10.18 16.37 4.05
N THR A 231 9.26 15.39 3.96
CA THR A 231 9.38 14.11 4.65
C THR A 231 10.03 13.05 3.77
N SER A 232 10.67 12.07 4.42
CA SER A 232 11.31 10.95 3.74
C SER A 232 10.30 10.10 2.99
N GLY A 233 10.68 9.57 1.83
CA GLY A 233 9.91 8.60 1.07
C GLY A 233 8.68 9.15 0.34
N GLU A 234 8.51 10.47 0.22
CA GLU A 234 7.42 11.09 -0.52
C GLU A 234 7.83 11.45 -1.95
N LYS A 235 6.97 11.11 -2.91
CA LYS A 235 7.02 11.58 -4.31
C LYS A 235 5.99 12.68 -4.53
N LEU A 236 6.20 13.52 -5.54
CA LEU A 236 5.20 14.50 -5.97
C LEU A 236 3.98 13.83 -6.60
N TYR A 237 4.19 12.74 -7.34
CA TYR A 237 3.14 11.87 -7.91
C TYR A 237 3.63 10.43 -7.99
N GLU A 238 2.72 9.48 -8.09
CA GLU A 238 3.01 8.04 -8.18
C GLU A 238 2.70 7.50 -9.59
N GLU A 239 3.34 6.38 -9.93
CA GLU A 239 3.25 5.72 -11.22
C GLU A 239 2.78 4.28 -11.04
N PHE A 240 2.02 3.75 -12.02
CA PHE A 240 1.51 2.38 -11.95
C PHE A 240 2.43 1.35 -12.61
N TYR A 241 3.32 1.78 -13.49
CA TYR A 241 4.24 0.95 -14.26
C TYR A 241 5.55 1.71 -14.51
N THR A 242 6.57 0.98 -14.91
CA THR A 242 7.88 1.52 -15.27
C THR A 242 8.04 1.57 -16.80
N SER A 243 9.08 2.23 -17.29
CA SER A 243 9.43 2.24 -18.71
C SER A 243 9.88 0.86 -19.24
N GLU A 244 10.21 -0.06 -18.35
CA GLU A 244 10.64 -1.44 -18.68
C GLU A 244 9.44 -2.41 -18.72
N ASP A 245 8.27 -2.00 -18.21
CA ASP A 245 7.08 -2.84 -18.20
C ASP A 245 6.40 -2.84 -19.57
N GLU A 246 6.04 -4.01 -20.07
CA GLU A 246 5.16 -4.15 -21.24
C GLU A 246 3.71 -3.96 -20.78
N VAL A 247 3.09 -2.88 -21.25
CA VAL A 247 1.75 -2.50 -20.83
C VAL A 247 0.74 -2.66 -21.95
N ASN A 248 -0.32 -3.39 -21.70
CA ASN A 248 -1.48 -3.48 -22.59
C ASN A 248 -2.60 -2.54 -22.11
N PHE A 249 -2.86 -1.47 -22.86
CA PHE A 249 -3.93 -0.52 -22.60
C PHE A 249 -5.23 -0.83 -23.36
N ASN A 250 -5.20 -1.81 -24.25
CA ASN A 250 -6.32 -2.09 -25.16
C ASN A 250 -7.20 -3.26 -24.69
N LEU A 251 -6.79 -3.97 -23.64
CA LEU A 251 -7.52 -5.14 -23.17
C LEU A 251 -8.84 -4.80 -22.48
N TYR A 252 -8.86 -3.70 -21.73
CA TYR A 252 -10.04 -3.19 -21.03
C TYR A 252 -10.13 -1.67 -21.17
N GLU A 253 -11.32 -1.12 -21.05
CA GLU A 253 -11.57 0.32 -21.19
C GLU A 253 -10.90 1.12 -20.06
N SER A 254 -11.14 0.75 -18.81
CA SER A 254 -10.74 1.51 -17.61
C SER A 254 -9.54 0.91 -16.84
N ILE A 255 -8.99 -0.22 -17.31
CA ILE A 255 -7.92 -0.94 -16.63
C ILE A 255 -6.76 -1.18 -17.60
N GLY A 256 -5.54 -0.85 -17.17
CA GLY A 256 -4.31 -1.25 -17.82
C GLY A 256 -3.74 -2.52 -17.22
N VAL A 257 -2.98 -3.27 -18.00
CA VAL A 257 -2.39 -4.54 -17.58
C VAL A 257 -0.91 -4.57 -17.97
N VAL A 258 -0.03 -4.76 -16.99
CA VAL A 258 1.35 -5.14 -17.23
C VAL A 258 1.36 -6.64 -17.51
N THR A 259 1.69 -7.04 -18.73
CA THR A 259 1.61 -8.43 -19.20
C THR A 259 2.94 -9.19 -19.11
N ASN A 260 4.04 -8.48 -19.05
CA ASN A 260 5.38 -9.05 -18.96
C ASN A 260 6.19 -8.38 -17.87
N SER A 261 5.78 -8.58 -16.60
CA SER A 261 6.59 -8.13 -15.47
C SER A 261 7.85 -8.99 -15.34
N LEU A 262 8.95 -8.40 -14.90
CA LEU A 262 10.15 -9.14 -14.52
C LEU A 262 9.76 -10.24 -13.51
N LYS A 263 10.00 -11.50 -13.90
CA LYS A 263 9.74 -12.67 -13.06
C LYS A 263 11.08 -13.22 -12.59
N PRO A 264 11.55 -12.83 -11.40
CA PRO A 264 12.77 -13.41 -10.85
C PRO A 264 12.60 -14.92 -10.71
N SER A 265 13.69 -15.64 -10.88
CA SER A 265 13.63 -17.08 -10.68
C SER A 265 13.35 -17.42 -9.22
N PHE A 266 12.72 -18.58 -8.99
CA PHE A 266 12.46 -19.06 -7.63
C PHE A 266 13.75 -19.14 -6.80
N SER A 267 14.86 -19.60 -7.39
CA SER A 267 16.15 -19.71 -6.70
C SER A 267 16.74 -18.35 -6.29
N GLU A 268 16.61 -17.32 -7.13
CA GLU A 268 17.03 -15.95 -6.76
C GLU A 268 16.21 -15.40 -5.60
N MET A 269 14.89 -15.66 -5.62
CA MET A 269 14.03 -15.22 -4.51
C MET A 269 14.33 -15.95 -3.21
N GLU A 270 14.63 -17.27 -3.27
CA GLU A 270 15.06 -18.03 -2.08
C GLU A 270 16.34 -17.49 -1.46
N LEU A 271 17.33 -17.11 -2.26
CA LEU A 271 18.56 -16.48 -1.77
C LEU A 271 18.28 -15.14 -1.09
N THR A 272 17.45 -14.33 -1.73
CA THR A 272 17.00 -13.05 -1.19
C THR A 272 16.32 -13.19 0.17
N ILE A 273 15.37 -14.11 0.27
CA ILE A 273 14.64 -14.37 1.52
C ILE A 273 15.60 -14.82 2.62
N LYS A 274 16.54 -15.73 2.34
CA LYS A 274 17.56 -16.17 3.29
C LYS A 274 18.45 -15.01 3.78
N GLU A 275 18.80 -14.07 2.89
CA GLU A 275 19.60 -12.91 3.26
C GLU A 275 18.83 -12.02 4.24
N ILE A 276 17.55 -11.76 3.99
CA ILE A 276 16.66 -10.99 4.86
C ILE A 276 16.47 -11.69 6.22
N GLU A 277 16.17 -12.98 6.21
CA GLU A 277 16.00 -13.76 7.46
C GLU A 277 17.29 -13.78 8.28
N THR A 278 18.46 -13.87 7.61
CA THR A 278 19.75 -13.82 8.27
C THR A 278 20.00 -12.46 8.90
N LEU A 279 19.66 -11.36 8.20
CA LEU A 279 19.74 -10.02 8.79
C LEU A 279 18.86 -9.91 10.04
N PHE A 280 17.62 -10.39 9.97
CA PHE A 280 16.66 -10.29 11.07
C PHE A 280 16.95 -11.21 12.28
N LYS A 281 17.90 -12.13 12.15
CA LYS A 281 18.41 -12.97 13.25
C LYS A 281 19.62 -12.35 13.97
N ARG A 282 20.22 -11.28 13.44
CA ARG A 282 21.34 -10.59 14.10
C ARG A 282 20.86 -9.94 15.41
N GLU A 283 21.74 -9.85 16.38
CA GLU A 283 21.46 -9.18 17.67
C GLU A 283 21.14 -7.68 17.47
N SER A 284 21.78 -7.04 16.48
CA SER A 284 21.51 -5.65 16.09
C SER A 284 21.57 -5.48 14.58
N TYR A 285 20.71 -4.66 14.05
CA TYR A 285 20.71 -4.13 12.68
C TYR A 285 19.94 -2.81 12.67
N ASN A 286 20.16 -2.01 11.64
CA ASN A 286 19.52 -0.71 11.49
C ASN A 286 18.75 -0.62 10.14
N LYS A 287 18.12 0.53 9.90
CA LYS A 287 17.38 0.80 8.66
C LYS A 287 18.28 0.69 7.43
N GLU A 288 19.49 1.19 7.51
CA GLU A 288 20.48 1.22 6.42
C GLU A 288 20.87 -0.20 5.99
N ASP A 289 20.93 -1.16 6.91
CA ASP A 289 21.22 -2.56 6.57
C ASP A 289 20.09 -3.18 5.73
N VAL A 290 18.84 -2.85 6.03
CA VAL A 290 17.69 -3.27 5.24
C VAL A 290 17.72 -2.61 3.86
N ILE A 291 17.95 -1.29 3.80
CA ILE A 291 18.03 -0.52 2.55
C ILE A 291 19.12 -1.09 1.63
N LYS A 292 20.29 -1.46 2.16
CA LYS A 292 21.36 -2.11 1.37
C LYS A 292 20.90 -3.41 0.71
N ILE A 293 20.16 -4.26 1.43
CA ILE A 293 19.59 -5.47 0.84
C ILE A 293 18.57 -5.11 -0.24
N MET A 294 17.71 -4.13 0.03
CA MET A 294 16.71 -3.70 -0.96
C MET A 294 17.35 -3.16 -2.24
N HIS A 295 18.37 -2.33 -2.16
CA HIS A 295 19.13 -1.85 -3.34
C HIS A 295 19.74 -2.97 -4.16
N LYS A 296 20.21 -4.04 -3.52
CA LYS A 296 20.79 -5.19 -4.20
C LYS A 296 19.76 -5.97 -5.03
N ILE A 297 18.52 -6.03 -4.55
CA ILE A 297 17.46 -6.87 -5.08
C ILE A 297 16.54 -6.12 -6.04
N LEU A 298 16.38 -4.83 -5.81
CA LEU A 298 15.48 -3.95 -6.56
C LEU A 298 16.31 -2.90 -7.31
N PRO A 299 16.63 -3.11 -8.60
CA PRO A 299 17.48 -2.18 -9.36
C PRO A 299 16.93 -0.74 -9.40
N ASN A 300 15.61 -0.59 -9.42
CA ASN A 300 14.92 0.70 -9.51
C ASN A 300 14.56 1.29 -8.13
N PHE A 301 15.05 0.71 -7.02
CA PHE A 301 14.83 1.24 -5.69
C PHE A 301 15.71 2.47 -5.44
N ASN A 302 15.09 3.63 -5.27
CA ASN A 302 15.80 4.89 -5.01
C ASN A 302 15.28 5.52 -3.72
N HIS A 303 15.79 5.05 -2.58
CA HIS A 303 15.35 5.49 -1.27
C HIS A 303 15.60 6.98 -1.04
N ILE A 304 14.53 7.73 -0.76
CA ILE A 304 14.57 9.16 -0.44
C ILE A 304 14.60 9.32 1.08
N GLU A 305 15.72 9.79 1.63
CA GLU A 305 15.89 10.04 3.06
C GLU A 305 16.12 11.54 3.30
N THR A 306 15.28 12.16 4.12
CA THR A 306 15.39 13.58 4.51
C THR A 306 15.61 13.75 6.00
N GLY A 307 15.62 12.67 6.79
CA GLY A 307 15.70 12.68 8.25
C GLY A 307 14.43 13.17 8.95
N LYS A 308 13.34 13.41 8.19
CA LYS A 308 12.03 13.81 8.73
C LYS A 308 10.97 12.76 8.43
N THR A 309 10.15 12.45 9.41
CA THR A 309 9.05 11.48 9.29
C THR A 309 7.70 12.17 9.26
N LEU A 310 6.69 11.50 8.67
CA LEU A 310 5.31 12.00 8.66
C LEU A 310 4.71 12.11 10.06
N ASP A 311 5.17 11.30 11.03
CA ASP A 311 4.73 11.37 12.42
C ASP A 311 5.16 12.67 13.14
N GLN A 312 6.13 13.40 12.59
CA GLN A 312 6.57 14.72 13.10
C GLN A 312 5.67 15.87 12.62
N LYS A 313 4.76 15.60 11.71
CA LYS A 313 3.75 16.56 11.23
C LYS A 313 2.43 16.29 11.94
N MET A 314 1.92 17.26 12.68
CA MET A 314 0.67 17.22 13.49
C MET A 314 -0.01 15.87 13.64
#